data_b3edbb476395091843ed2d057fd8bd2b
#
_entry.id   b3edbb476395091843ed2d057fd8bd2b
#
_cell.length_a   1.000
_cell.length_b   1.000
_cell.length_c   1.000
_cell.angle_alpha   90.00
_cell.angle_beta   90.00
_cell.angle_gamma   90.00
#
_symmetry.space_group_name_H-M   'P 1'
#
loop_
_entity.id
_entity.type
_entity.pdbx_description
1 polymer ?
#
loop_
_entity_poly.entity_id
_entity_poly.type
_entity_poly.pdbx_seq_one_letter_code
_entity_poly.pdbx_strand_id
1 'polypeptide(L)'
;CLNDKPILLNGLLDQGYWPEGLYTPPSDAAVERELSEVKALGYNLLRKHAKIEPQRWYYHCDRLGLVVWQDMVNGGSKYNLWFVTYLTNVLQPLMRRLPDKAALWGLLSRGSESSREEYRRELEDTVQALRCHPCVGCWVPFNEGWGQYDAAGAVQAIRTLDDTRLVDEASGWYDQGGGDVYSLHNYFYPLRVRPQTRTVALSEYGGIAWPMPGHEPPRRTYGYGTAKSREELTARYKKMQLGTVLPQLQKGLSALVYTQLTDVEDEVNGLFTYDRTAIKPDANAVRSVNAALAAEFARVVK
;
A
#
# COMPACT_ATOMS: atom_id res chain seq x y z
N CYS A 1 10.33 0.63 14.72
CA CYS A 1 11.51 -0.21 14.99
C CYS A 1 11.19 -1.66 14.65
N LEU A 2 12.19 -2.43 14.26
CA LEU A 2 12.15 -3.87 14.15
C LEU A 2 13.23 -4.43 15.09
N ASN A 3 12.82 -5.23 16.08
CA ASN A 3 13.71 -5.74 17.13
C ASN A 3 14.54 -4.60 17.76
N ASP A 4 13.85 -3.55 18.18
CA ASP A 4 14.40 -2.33 18.82
C ASP A 4 15.35 -1.48 17.95
N LYS A 5 15.52 -1.82 16.69
CA LYS A 5 16.31 -1.04 15.74
C LYS A 5 15.42 -0.21 14.82
N PRO A 6 15.70 1.10 14.65
CA PRO A 6 14.99 1.90 13.66
C PRO A 6 15.14 1.30 12.26
N ILE A 7 14.04 1.20 11.53
CA ILE A 7 13.99 0.69 10.16
C ILE A 7 13.16 1.62 9.29
N LEU A 8 13.64 1.92 8.09
CA LEU A 8 12.81 2.47 7.03
C LEU A 8 12.08 1.31 6.34
N LEU A 9 10.77 1.31 6.41
CA LEU A 9 9.96 0.42 5.60
C LEU A 9 9.79 1.07 4.21
N ASN A 10 10.39 0.48 3.20
CA ASN A 10 10.36 0.98 1.82
C ASN A 10 9.83 -0.13 0.91
N GLY A 11 8.63 0.07 0.37
CA GLY A 11 7.92 -0.98 -0.32
C GLY A 11 7.05 -0.55 -1.48
N LEU A 12 6.28 -1.51 -1.94
CA LEU A 12 5.39 -1.42 -3.09
C LEU A 12 3.98 -1.84 -2.71
N LEU A 13 2.99 -1.18 -3.32
CA LEU A 13 1.60 -1.65 -3.31
C LEU A 13 1.50 -2.87 -4.21
N ASP A 14 0.92 -3.94 -3.73
CA ASP A 14 0.77 -5.19 -4.47
C ASP A 14 -0.69 -5.65 -4.47
N GLN A 15 -1.33 -5.56 -5.63
CA GLN A 15 -2.70 -6.02 -5.83
C GLN A 15 -2.78 -7.54 -6.07
N GLY A 16 -1.68 -8.19 -6.44
CA GLY A 16 -1.56 -9.64 -6.53
C GLY A 16 -2.31 -10.31 -7.66
N TYR A 17 -2.53 -9.63 -8.79
CA TYR A 17 -3.16 -10.22 -9.98
C TYR A 17 -2.11 -10.79 -10.93
N TRP A 18 -2.45 -11.89 -11.57
CA TRP A 18 -1.60 -12.64 -12.50
C TRP A 18 -2.29 -12.87 -13.84
N PRO A 19 -1.56 -12.84 -14.99
CA PRO A 19 -2.17 -13.07 -16.30
C PRO A 19 -2.84 -14.44 -16.44
N GLU A 20 -2.19 -15.47 -15.88
CA GLU A 20 -2.62 -16.87 -16.06
C GLU A 20 -3.79 -17.26 -15.13
N GLY A 21 -3.73 -16.82 -13.88
CA GLY A 21 -4.65 -17.27 -12.84
C GLY A 21 -5.50 -16.17 -12.22
N LEU A 22 -5.43 -14.94 -12.72
CA LEU A 22 -6.06 -13.75 -12.17
C LEU A 22 -5.73 -13.58 -10.67
N TYR A 23 -6.48 -14.22 -9.81
CA TYR A 23 -6.34 -14.13 -8.35
C TYR A 23 -5.28 -15.08 -7.76
N THR A 24 -4.80 -16.03 -8.58
CA THR A 24 -3.89 -17.08 -8.12
C THR A 24 -2.59 -17.04 -8.91
N PRO A 25 -1.43 -16.99 -8.23
CA PRO A 25 -0.15 -17.07 -8.91
C PRO A 25 0.02 -18.42 -9.63
N PRO A 26 0.72 -18.45 -10.77
CA PRO A 26 0.84 -19.65 -11.60
C PRO A 26 1.67 -20.77 -10.95
N SER A 27 2.60 -20.41 -10.07
CA SER A 27 3.45 -21.38 -9.34
C SER A 27 4.19 -20.72 -8.18
N ASP A 28 4.69 -21.54 -7.26
CA ASP A 28 5.61 -21.09 -6.20
C ASP A 28 6.87 -20.42 -6.76
N ALA A 29 7.43 -21.00 -7.82
CA ALA A 29 8.63 -20.45 -8.47
C ALA A 29 8.39 -19.04 -9.03
N ALA A 30 7.19 -18.76 -9.53
CA ALA A 30 6.81 -17.41 -9.99
C ALA A 30 6.73 -16.42 -8.83
N VAL A 31 6.12 -16.82 -7.70
CA VAL A 31 6.05 -16.03 -6.47
C VAL A 31 7.46 -15.74 -5.94
N GLU A 32 8.28 -16.77 -5.78
CA GLU A 32 9.64 -16.63 -5.26
C GLU A 32 10.49 -15.70 -6.12
N ARG A 33 10.38 -15.80 -7.44
CA ARG A 33 11.09 -14.92 -8.38
C ARG A 33 10.65 -13.46 -8.20
N GLU A 34 9.34 -13.18 -8.21
CA GLU A 34 8.81 -11.82 -8.03
C GLU A 34 9.30 -11.21 -6.71
N LEU A 35 9.15 -11.93 -5.60
CA LEU A 35 9.58 -11.45 -4.29
C LEU A 35 11.10 -11.26 -4.19
N SER A 36 11.88 -12.12 -4.83
CA SER A 36 13.34 -12.01 -4.89
C SER A 36 13.77 -10.78 -5.70
N GLU A 37 13.09 -10.48 -6.81
CA GLU A 37 13.34 -9.29 -7.63
C GLU A 37 12.98 -8.01 -6.86
N VAL A 38 11.86 -7.98 -6.15
CA VAL A 38 11.48 -6.87 -5.25
C VAL A 38 12.61 -6.58 -4.26
N LYS A 39 13.11 -7.64 -3.62
CA LYS A 39 14.22 -7.53 -2.67
C LYS A 39 15.52 -7.08 -3.32
N ALA A 40 15.84 -7.60 -4.51
CA ALA A 40 17.02 -7.21 -5.30
C ALA A 40 16.98 -5.75 -5.76
N LEU A 41 15.79 -5.15 -5.88
CA LEU A 41 15.61 -3.71 -6.13
C LEU A 41 15.82 -2.84 -4.87
N GLY A 42 16.00 -3.45 -3.69
CA GLY A 42 16.23 -2.76 -2.43
C GLY A 42 14.96 -2.41 -1.64
N TYR A 43 13.83 -3.01 -1.97
CA TYR A 43 12.63 -2.92 -1.17
C TYR A 43 12.63 -3.98 -0.04
N ASN A 44 11.96 -3.66 1.06
CA ASN A 44 11.82 -4.56 2.21
C ASN A 44 10.38 -4.70 2.70
N LEU A 45 9.43 -4.10 1.98
CA LEU A 45 8.02 -4.08 2.32
C LEU A 45 7.17 -4.37 1.09
N LEU A 46 6.10 -5.13 1.27
CA LEU A 46 4.96 -5.19 0.36
C LEU A 46 3.68 -4.85 1.12
N ARG A 47 2.88 -3.94 0.60
CA ARG A 47 1.51 -3.73 1.08
C ARG A 47 0.58 -4.55 0.18
N LYS A 48 0.07 -5.66 0.72
CA LYS A 48 -0.90 -6.51 0.02
C LYS A 48 -2.26 -5.83 0.05
N HIS A 49 -2.65 -5.31 -1.10
CA HIS A 49 -3.79 -4.42 -1.22
C HIS A 49 -5.10 -5.17 -1.42
N ALA A 50 -5.97 -5.06 -0.41
CA ALA A 50 -7.35 -5.57 -0.39
C ALA A 50 -7.50 -7.05 -0.84
N LYS A 51 -6.47 -7.86 -0.65
CA LYS A 51 -6.40 -9.26 -1.06
C LYS A 51 -5.68 -10.10 -0.03
N ILE A 52 -6.14 -11.35 0.14
CA ILE A 52 -5.45 -12.38 0.92
C ILE A 52 -4.83 -13.37 -0.05
N GLU A 53 -3.54 -13.63 0.11
CA GLU A 53 -2.80 -14.60 -0.69
C GLU A 53 -2.89 -16.00 -0.09
N PRO A 54 -2.57 -17.05 -0.86
CA PRO A 54 -2.30 -18.37 -0.31
C PRO A 54 -1.17 -18.32 0.73
N GLN A 55 -1.24 -19.14 1.78
CA GLN A 55 -0.26 -19.22 2.86
C GLN A 55 1.20 -19.34 2.37
N ARG A 56 1.42 -19.97 1.23
CA ARG A 56 2.75 -20.11 0.61
C ARG A 56 3.38 -18.80 0.19
N TRP A 57 2.59 -17.80 -0.19
CA TRP A 57 3.09 -16.46 -0.50
C TRP A 57 3.70 -15.81 0.75
N TYR A 58 3.01 -15.88 1.88
CA TYR A 58 3.52 -15.35 3.16
C TYR A 58 4.74 -16.14 3.62
N TYR A 59 4.77 -17.46 3.45
CA TYR A 59 5.95 -18.29 3.73
C TYR A 59 7.18 -17.80 2.93
N HIS A 60 7.01 -17.46 1.66
CA HIS A 60 8.11 -16.90 0.88
C HIS A 60 8.52 -15.50 1.36
N CYS A 61 7.59 -14.66 1.80
CA CYS A 61 7.91 -13.37 2.44
C CYS A 61 8.68 -13.59 3.76
N ASP A 62 8.25 -14.54 4.61
CA ASP A 62 8.94 -14.92 5.84
C ASP A 62 10.39 -15.31 5.55
N ARG A 63 10.59 -16.23 4.60
CA ARG A 63 11.89 -16.76 4.21
C ARG A 63 12.83 -15.71 3.61
N LEU A 64 12.29 -14.82 2.80
CA LEU A 64 13.05 -13.77 2.13
C LEU A 64 13.25 -12.52 3.01
N GLY A 65 12.56 -12.42 4.15
CA GLY A 65 12.63 -11.28 5.04
C GLY A 65 12.02 -10.01 4.42
N LEU A 66 10.84 -10.15 3.79
CA LEU A 66 10.00 -9.05 3.35
C LEU A 66 8.92 -8.80 4.40
N VAL A 67 8.77 -7.58 4.84
CA VAL A 67 7.64 -7.19 5.69
C VAL A 67 6.37 -7.08 4.86
N VAL A 68 5.24 -7.49 5.41
CA VAL A 68 3.92 -7.37 4.76
C VAL A 68 3.04 -6.43 5.57
N TRP A 69 2.46 -5.45 4.90
CA TRP A 69 1.28 -4.75 5.38
C TRP A 69 0.07 -5.39 4.72
N GLN A 70 -0.79 -5.96 5.54
CA GLN A 70 -1.94 -6.73 5.07
C GLN A 70 -3.21 -5.90 5.16
N ASP A 71 -3.73 -5.51 4.00
CA ASP A 71 -5.06 -4.91 3.92
C ASP A 71 -6.13 -5.99 4.10
N MET A 72 -7.20 -5.64 4.82
CA MET A 72 -8.39 -6.46 4.84
C MET A 72 -9.10 -6.38 3.48
N VAL A 73 -9.75 -7.46 3.10
CA VAL A 73 -10.60 -7.47 1.91
C VAL A 73 -11.73 -6.47 2.12
N ASN A 74 -11.75 -5.42 1.31
CA ASN A 74 -12.75 -4.38 1.39
C ASN A 74 -13.80 -4.58 0.29
N GLY A 75 -15.02 -4.47 0.69
CA GLY A 75 -16.16 -4.53 -0.18
C GLY A 75 -17.36 -3.91 0.53
N GLY A 76 -18.43 -3.73 -0.19
CA GLY A 76 -19.66 -3.16 0.35
C GLY A 76 -20.74 -3.18 -0.72
N SER A 77 -21.79 -2.41 -0.50
CA SER A 77 -22.82 -2.19 -1.49
C SER A 77 -22.32 -1.23 -2.60
N LYS A 78 -23.21 -0.71 -3.42
CA LYS A 78 -22.86 0.26 -4.45
C LYS A 78 -22.19 1.50 -3.86
N TYR A 79 -20.97 1.81 -4.32
CA TYR A 79 -20.23 2.99 -3.88
C TYR A 79 -20.79 4.30 -4.45
N ASN A 80 -20.84 5.32 -3.61
CA ASN A 80 -21.05 6.69 -4.07
C ASN A 80 -19.71 7.26 -4.53
N LEU A 81 -19.35 7.01 -5.80
CA LEU A 81 -18.07 7.42 -6.38
C LEU A 81 -17.84 8.94 -6.27
N TRP A 82 -18.88 9.72 -6.36
CA TRP A 82 -18.74 11.18 -6.22
C TRP A 82 -18.24 11.57 -4.81
N PHE A 83 -18.76 10.92 -3.79
CA PHE A 83 -18.36 11.16 -2.40
C PHE A 83 -16.99 10.55 -2.10
N VAL A 84 -16.82 9.24 -2.34
CA VAL A 84 -15.61 8.50 -1.92
C VAL A 84 -14.38 8.91 -2.74
N THR A 85 -14.54 9.15 -4.05
CA THR A 85 -13.41 9.46 -4.94
C THR A 85 -13.25 10.96 -5.16
N TYR A 86 -14.24 11.62 -5.78
CA TYR A 86 -14.05 12.99 -6.25
C TYR A 86 -14.00 14.00 -5.10
N LEU A 87 -14.98 13.98 -4.20
CA LEU A 87 -15.06 14.95 -3.10
C LEU A 87 -13.87 14.76 -2.15
N THR A 88 -13.51 13.53 -1.86
CA THR A 88 -12.41 13.21 -0.96
C THR A 88 -11.08 13.68 -1.52
N ASN A 89 -10.80 13.47 -2.81
CA ASN A 89 -9.56 13.94 -3.43
C ASN A 89 -9.46 15.46 -3.45
N VAL A 90 -10.58 16.17 -3.70
CA VAL A 90 -10.59 17.65 -3.73
C VAL A 90 -10.48 18.24 -2.33
N LEU A 91 -11.13 17.66 -1.33
CA LEU A 91 -11.20 18.17 0.04
C LEU A 91 -10.40 17.31 1.04
N GLN A 92 -9.33 16.67 0.61
CA GLN A 92 -8.52 15.73 1.39
C GLN A 92 -8.23 16.16 2.83
N PRO A 93 -7.79 17.40 3.14
CA PRO A 93 -7.50 17.81 4.51
C PRO A 93 -8.73 17.86 5.42
N LEU A 94 -9.90 18.13 4.84
CA LEU A 94 -11.18 18.16 5.57
C LEU A 94 -11.73 16.75 5.75
N MET A 95 -11.70 15.95 4.68
CA MET A 95 -12.23 14.58 4.70
C MET A 95 -11.42 13.65 5.60
N ARG A 96 -10.12 13.90 5.77
CA ARG A 96 -9.28 13.17 6.73
C ARG A 96 -9.82 13.22 8.17
N ARG A 97 -10.47 14.31 8.56
CA ARG A 97 -11.04 14.54 9.90
C ARG A 97 -12.52 14.24 9.99
N LEU A 98 -13.12 13.71 8.93
CA LEU A 98 -14.54 13.38 8.94
C LEU A 98 -14.77 12.28 10.01
N PRO A 99 -15.69 12.51 10.97
CA PRO A 99 -15.91 11.55 12.04
C PRO A 99 -16.59 10.28 11.49
N ASP A 100 -16.15 9.13 11.99
CA ASP A 100 -16.73 7.83 11.67
C ASP A 100 -18.04 7.65 12.45
N LYS A 101 -19.16 8.07 11.83
CA LYS A 101 -20.51 8.00 12.41
C LYS A 101 -21.41 7.10 11.59
N ALA A 102 -22.28 6.37 12.26
CA ALA A 102 -23.23 5.44 11.63
C ALA A 102 -24.05 6.08 10.49
N ALA A 103 -24.38 7.39 10.60
CA ALA A 103 -25.08 8.13 9.55
C ALA A 103 -24.30 8.24 8.23
N LEU A 104 -22.98 8.09 8.27
CA LEU A 104 -22.10 8.18 7.09
C LEU A 104 -21.74 6.82 6.49
N TRP A 105 -21.95 5.72 7.21
CA TRP A 105 -21.58 4.39 6.75
C TRP A 105 -22.25 3.98 5.44
N GLY A 106 -23.48 4.45 5.22
CA GLY A 106 -24.18 4.26 3.95
C GLY A 106 -23.50 4.93 2.76
N LEU A 107 -22.91 6.12 2.96
CA LEU A 107 -22.13 6.84 1.93
C LEU A 107 -20.82 6.13 1.60
N LEU A 108 -20.26 5.42 2.58
CA LEU A 108 -19.05 4.61 2.46
C LEU A 108 -19.36 3.13 2.12
N SER A 109 -20.59 2.84 1.67
CA SER A 109 -21.05 1.51 1.22
C SER A 109 -21.22 0.44 2.31
N ARG A 110 -21.29 0.82 3.59
CA ARG A 110 -21.48 -0.10 4.75
C ARG A 110 -22.78 0.16 5.52
N GLY A 111 -23.83 0.60 4.85
CA GLY A 111 -25.14 0.84 5.45
C GLY A 111 -25.86 -0.43 5.93
N SER A 112 -25.64 -1.59 5.29
CA SER A 112 -26.23 -2.87 5.65
C SER A 112 -25.56 -3.48 6.87
N GLU A 113 -26.34 -3.95 7.84
CA GLU A 113 -25.84 -4.65 9.02
C GLU A 113 -25.18 -5.98 8.65
N SER A 114 -25.82 -6.76 7.77
CA SER A 114 -25.26 -8.02 7.29
C SER A 114 -23.88 -7.85 6.63
N SER A 115 -23.69 -6.78 5.86
CA SER A 115 -22.38 -6.48 5.25
C SER A 115 -21.32 -6.11 6.30
N ARG A 116 -21.72 -5.46 7.39
CA ARG A 116 -20.80 -5.17 8.51
C ARG A 116 -20.43 -6.40 9.31
N GLU A 117 -21.39 -7.30 9.52
CA GLU A 117 -21.15 -8.58 10.19
C GLU A 117 -20.26 -9.51 9.36
N GLU A 118 -20.48 -9.57 8.05
CA GLU A 118 -19.62 -10.30 7.12
C GLU A 118 -18.17 -9.78 7.19
N TYR A 119 -17.99 -8.47 7.08
CA TYR A 119 -16.66 -7.85 7.18
C TYR A 119 -15.96 -8.17 8.51
N ARG A 120 -16.69 -8.13 9.66
CA ARG A 120 -16.08 -8.46 10.95
C ARG A 120 -15.59 -9.90 10.98
N ARG A 121 -16.39 -10.84 10.47
CA ARG A 121 -15.98 -12.27 10.39
C ARG A 121 -14.76 -12.44 9.50
N GLU A 122 -14.76 -11.82 8.31
CA GLU A 122 -13.61 -11.88 7.39
C GLU A 122 -12.35 -11.26 8.00
N LEU A 123 -12.48 -10.14 8.73
CA LEU A 123 -11.38 -9.52 9.45
C LEU A 123 -10.81 -10.48 10.52
N GLU A 124 -11.67 -11.06 11.33
CA GLU A 124 -11.28 -12.02 12.37
C GLU A 124 -10.60 -13.26 11.77
N ASP A 125 -11.19 -13.85 10.75
CA ASP A 125 -10.66 -15.01 10.03
C ASP A 125 -9.30 -14.71 9.40
N THR A 126 -9.15 -13.52 8.80
CA THR A 126 -7.90 -13.06 8.19
C THR A 126 -6.78 -12.96 9.23
N VAL A 127 -7.04 -12.26 10.34
CA VAL A 127 -6.05 -12.12 11.41
C VAL A 127 -5.68 -13.48 11.98
N GLN A 128 -6.67 -14.33 12.28
CA GLN A 128 -6.41 -15.68 12.80
C GLN A 128 -5.58 -16.54 11.86
N ALA A 129 -5.86 -16.47 10.55
CA ALA A 129 -5.16 -17.24 9.54
C ALA A 129 -3.71 -16.78 9.33
N LEU A 130 -3.44 -15.47 9.42
CA LEU A 130 -2.17 -14.90 9.00
C LEU A 130 -1.24 -14.46 10.14
N ARG A 131 -1.73 -14.34 11.38
CA ARG A 131 -0.89 -13.93 12.52
C ARG A 131 0.27 -14.87 12.85
N CYS A 132 0.25 -16.09 12.30
CA CYS A 132 1.37 -17.03 12.46
C CYS A 132 2.57 -16.66 11.56
N HIS A 133 2.41 -15.78 10.57
CA HIS A 133 3.49 -15.37 9.69
C HIS A 133 4.25 -14.17 10.27
N PRO A 134 5.55 -14.32 10.58
CA PRO A 134 6.35 -13.21 11.11
C PRO A 134 6.56 -12.07 10.13
N CYS A 135 6.37 -12.26 8.83
CA CYS A 135 6.44 -11.20 7.84
C CYS A 135 5.31 -10.16 7.98
N VAL A 136 4.13 -10.55 8.47
CA VAL A 136 3.03 -9.60 8.68
C VAL A 136 3.43 -8.63 9.78
N GLY A 137 3.66 -7.38 9.42
CA GLY A 137 4.10 -6.32 10.34
C GLY A 137 3.05 -5.27 10.64
N CYS A 138 2.00 -5.18 9.81
CA CYS A 138 0.91 -4.22 10.00
C CYS A 138 -0.40 -4.74 9.41
N TRP A 139 -1.48 -4.55 10.14
CA TRP A 139 -2.84 -4.76 9.69
C TRP A 139 -3.46 -3.46 9.21
N VAL A 140 -4.16 -3.48 8.07
CA VAL A 140 -4.81 -2.31 7.48
C VAL A 140 -6.29 -2.61 7.29
N PRO A 141 -7.17 -2.29 8.26
CA PRO A 141 -8.58 -2.60 8.17
C PRO A 141 -9.30 -1.83 7.07
N PHE A 142 -8.93 -0.56 6.82
CA PHE A 142 -9.60 0.24 5.80
C PHE A 142 -8.63 1.01 4.92
N ASN A 143 -8.98 1.11 3.64
CA ASN A 143 -8.27 1.89 2.65
C ASN A 143 -9.17 2.97 2.05
N GLU A 144 -8.73 4.23 2.06
CA GLU A 144 -9.36 5.39 1.39
C GLU A 144 -10.87 5.58 1.66
N GLY A 145 -11.35 5.06 2.80
CA GLY A 145 -12.75 5.11 3.16
C GLY A 145 -13.66 4.14 2.40
N TRP A 146 -13.11 3.31 1.49
CA TRP A 146 -13.87 2.29 0.79
C TRP A 146 -14.42 1.25 1.76
N GLY A 147 -15.73 1.28 2.00
CA GLY A 147 -16.39 0.38 2.94
C GLY A 147 -16.03 0.62 4.42
N GLN A 148 -15.46 1.77 4.77
CA GLN A 148 -15.09 2.10 6.15
C GLN A 148 -16.32 2.29 7.03
N TYR A 149 -16.25 1.70 8.21
CA TYR A 149 -17.22 1.90 9.30
C TYR A 149 -16.59 1.45 10.62
N ASP A 150 -16.96 2.08 11.73
CA ASP A 150 -16.52 1.72 13.08
C ASP A 150 -15.01 1.37 13.15
N ALA A 151 -14.18 2.27 12.61
CA ALA A 151 -12.74 2.02 12.48
C ALA A 151 -12.08 1.73 13.84
N ALA A 152 -12.53 2.41 14.89
CA ALA A 152 -12.05 2.15 16.25
C ALA A 152 -12.40 0.73 16.72
N GLY A 153 -13.62 0.24 16.44
CA GLY A 153 -14.03 -1.12 16.73
C GLY A 153 -13.21 -2.16 15.96
N ALA A 154 -12.92 -1.89 14.68
CA ALA A 154 -12.03 -2.75 13.87
C ALA A 154 -10.61 -2.85 14.45
N VAL A 155 -10.02 -1.72 14.86
CA VAL A 155 -8.70 -1.70 15.53
C VAL A 155 -8.74 -2.52 16.82
N GLN A 156 -9.79 -2.37 17.64
CA GLN A 156 -9.95 -3.11 18.89
C GLN A 156 -10.09 -4.62 18.64
N ALA A 157 -10.86 -5.03 17.62
CA ALA A 157 -11.01 -6.42 17.23
C ALA A 157 -9.65 -7.03 16.81
N ILE A 158 -8.88 -6.33 15.99
CA ILE A 158 -7.54 -6.76 15.60
C ILE A 158 -6.65 -6.92 16.85
N ARG A 159 -6.58 -5.92 17.71
CA ARG A 159 -5.73 -5.97 18.92
C ARG A 159 -6.12 -7.06 19.91
N THR A 160 -7.38 -7.47 19.92
CA THR A 160 -7.84 -8.60 20.74
C THR A 160 -7.29 -9.94 20.21
N LEU A 161 -7.10 -10.05 18.89
CA LEU A 161 -6.60 -11.26 18.23
C LEU A 161 -5.07 -11.27 18.08
N ASP A 162 -4.49 -10.09 17.90
CA ASP A 162 -3.06 -9.87 17.68
C ASP A 162 -2.65 -8.47 18.19
N ASP A 163 -2.03 -8.42 19.34
CA ASP A 163 -1.52 -7.20 19.98
C ASP A 163 -0.05 -6.92 19.66
N THR A 164 0.56 -7.73 18.80
CA THR A 164 2.00 -7.70 18.51
C THR A 164 2.35 -6.91 17.25
N ARG A 165 1.39 -6.67 16.34
CA ARG A 165 1.59 -5.97 15.07
C ARG A 165 1.02 -4.56 15.13
N LEU A 166 1.55 -3.71 14.25
CA LEU A 166 1.00 -2.37 14.05
C LEU A 166 -0.37 -2.45 13.39
N VAL A 167 -1.16 -1.38 13.59
CA VAL A 167 -2.44 -1.20 12.89
C VAL A 167 -2.43 0.17 12.22
N ASP A 168 -2.63 0.18 10.90
CA ASP A 168 -2.94 1.37 10.09
C ASP A 168 -4.45 1.46 9.94
N GLU A 169 -5.12 2.14 10.86
CA GLU A 169 -6.58 2.15 11.06
C GLU A 169 -7.37 2.47 9.79
N ALA A 170 -6.93 3.53 9.08
CA ALA A 170 -7.62 4.05 7.90
C ALA A 170 -6.57 4.63 6.95
N SER A 171 -6.04 3.79 6.07
CA SER A 171 -4.99 4.20 5.15
C SER A 171 -5.50 5.28 4.20
N GLY A 172 -4.88 6.44 4.24
CA GLY A 172 -5.16 7.60 3.40
C GLY A 172 -6.14 8.62 3.99
N TRP A 173 -7.42 8.28 4.14
CA TRP A 173 -8.47 9.21 4.57
C TRP A 173 -9.21 8.73 5.83
N TYR A 174 -10.06 9.60 6.37
CA TYR A 174 -11.00 9.33 7.46
C TYR A 174 -10.32 8.77 8.72
N ASP A 175 -9.12 9.27 9.03
CA ASP A 175 -8.34 8.89 10.20
C ASP A 175 -9.04 9.28 11.50
N GLN A 176 -9.36 8.29 12.34
CA GLN A 176 -10.02 8.49 13.64
C GLN A 176 -9.01 8.53 14.80
N GLY A 177 -7.74 8.29 14.52
CA GLY A 177 -6.66 8.37 15.50
C GLY A 177 -6.44 7.12 16.35
N GLY A 178 -7.07 6.00 16.02
CA GLY A 178 -7.06 4.76 16.80
C GLY A 178 -5.91 3.81 16.48
N GLY A 179 -5.25 3.95 15.32
CA GLY A 179 -4.13 3.12 14.89
C GLY A 179 -2.77 3.63 15.35
N ASP A 180 -1.73 2.87 15.04
CA ASP A 180 -0.33 3.19 15.35
C ASP A 180 0.34 4.05 14.28
N VAL A 181 -0.25 4.11 13.10
CA VAL A 181 0.27 4.78 11.91
C VAL A 181 -0.55 6.01 11.57
N TYR A 182 0.13 7.11 11.24
CA TYR A 182 -0.47 8.27 10.58
C TYR A 182 -0.22 8.15 9.08
N SER A 183 -1.21 7.69 8.37
CA SER A 183 -1.12 7.28 6.98
C SER A 183 -1.43 8.42 6.01
N LEU A 184 -0.62 8.56 4.96
CA LEU A 184 -0.76 9.56 3.93
C LEU A 184 -0.85 8.90 2.56
N HIS A 185 -1.86 9.29 1.74
CA HIS A 185 -1.87 9.05 0.30
C HIS A 185 -1.57 10.35 -0.43
N ASN A 186 -0.63 10.34 -1.37
CA ASN A 186 -0.23 11.55 -2.06
C ASN A 186 0.13 11.30 -3.52
N TYR A 187 -0.81 11.61 -4.41
CA TYR A 187 -0.62 11.54 -5.85
C TYR A 187 -0.54 12.91 -6.53
N PHE A 188 -1.19 13.93 -5.97
CA PHE A 188 -1.45 15.20 -6.65
C PHE A 188 -0.86 16.44 -5.98
N TYR A 189 -0.60 16.40 -4.68
CA TYR A 189 -0.21 17.58 -3.90
C TYR A 189 1.27 17.57 -3.55
N PRO A 190 1.87 18.75 -3.28
CA PRO A 190 3.21 18.78 -2.70
C PRO A 190 3.23 18.02 -1.37
N LEU A 191 4.08 17.00 -1.29
CA LEU A 191 4.21 16.19 -0.08
C LEU A 191 4.75 17.05 1.08
N ARG A 192 4.01 17.09 2.17
CA ARG A 192 4.37 17.80 3.39
C ARG A 192 4.13 16.92 4.60
N VAL A 193 5.18 16.30 5.09
CA VAL A 193 5.14 15.58 6.37
C VAL A 193 5.25 16.59 7.51
N ARG A 194 4.41 16.41 8.53
CA ARG A 194 4.46 17.16 9.79
C ARG A 194 4.73 16.19 10.93
N PRO A 195 5.49 16.58 11.94
CA PRO A 195 5.70 15.75 13.13
C PRO A 195 4.36 15.31 13.73
N GLN A 196 4.27 14.04 14.08
CA GLN A 196 3.10 13.40 14.68
C GLN A 196 3.53 12.60 15.91
N THR A 197 2.59 12.26 16.76
CA THR A 197 2.80 11.32 17.88
C THR A 197 2.86 9.87 17.39
N ARG A 198 2.17 9.58 16.27
CA ARG A 198 2.18 8.29 15.60
C ARG A 198 3.25 8.25 14.50
N THR A 199 3.68 7.05 14.14
CA THR A 199 4.58 6.84 13.01
C THR A 199 3.95 7.33 11.70
N VAL A 200 4.66 8.18 10.95
CA VAL A 200 4.16 8.70 9.67
C VAL A 200 4.54 7.75 8.54
N ALA A 201 3.54 7.32 7.79
CA ALA A 201 3.69 6.53 6.59
C ALA A 201 3.15 7.26 5.36
N LEU A 202 3.87 7.20 4.27
CA LEU A 202 3.37 7.51 2.94
C LEU A 202 2.91 6.19 2.31
N SER A 203 1.69 5.79 2.66
CA SER A 203 1.15 4.45 2.42
C SER A 203 0.65 4.23 0.99
N GLU A 204 0.53 5.31 0.21
CA GLU A 204 0.39 5.27 -1.25
C GLU A 204 0.92 6.55 -1.89
N TYR A 205 1.71 6.41 -2.95
CA TYR A 205 2.19 7.54 -3.74
C TYR A 205 2.82 7.10 -5.06
N GLY A 206 2.99 8.04 -5.98
CA GLY A 206 3.66 7.82 -7.26
C GLY A 206 2.71 7.51 -8.38
N GLY A 207 2.60 6.26 -8.78
CA GLY A 207 1.66 5.81 -9.79
C GLY A 207 1.89 6.38 -11.19
N ILE A 208 3.17 6.60 -11.59
CA ILE A 208 3.51 7.12 -12.92
C ILE A 208 3.27 6.04 -13.95
N ALA A 209 2.31 6.25 -14.83
CA ALA A 209 1.97 5.32 -15.90
C ALA A 209 3.01 5.35 -17.04
N TRP A 210 3.31 4.20 -17.56
CA TRP A 210 3.99 4.03 -18.86
C TRP A 210 3.56 2.71 -19.49
N PRO A 211 2.70 2.75 -20.53
CA PRO A 211 2.38 1.56 -21.31
C PRO A 211 3.65 1.14 -22.06
N MET A 212 4.28 0.06 -21.62
CA MET A 212 5.50 -0.44 -22.23
C MET A 212 5.17 -1.16 -23.54
N PRO A 213 5.81 -0.80 -24.65
CA PRO A 213 5.59 -1.46 -25.95
C PRO A 213 5.77 -2.99 -25.88
N GLY A 214 4.84 -3.74 -26.43
CA GLY A 214 4.82 -5.20 -26.37
C GLY A 214 4.16 -5.79 -25.11
N HIS A 215 3.75 -4.95 -24.16
CA HIS A 215 3.07 -5.32 -22.91
C HIS A 215 1.86 -4.43 -22.65
N GLU A 216 1.25 -3.90 -23.73
CA GLU A 216 0.18 -2.93 -23.61
C GLU A 216 -1.10 -3.54 -23.04
N PRO A 217 -1.84 -2.78 -22.21
CA PRO A 217 -3.17 -3.15 -21.77
C PRO A 217 -4.17 -3.09 -22.93
N PRO A 218 -5.26 -3.82 -22.86
CA PRO A 218 -6.13 -4.05 -24.02
C PRO A 218 -6.87 -2.83 -24.56
N ARG A 219 -7.12 -1.72 -23.81
CA ARG A 219 -7.95 -0.61 -24.33
C ARG A 219 -7.74 0.76 -23.72
N ARG A 220 -7.35 0.90 -22.44
CA ARG A 220 -7.19 2.18 -21.74
C ARG A 220 -5.95 2.15 -20.88
N THR A 221 -5.45 3.32 -20.56
CA THR A 221 -4.32 3.45 -19.63
C THR A 221 -4.73 4.38 -18.51
N TYR A 222 -4.48 3.95 -17.26
CA TYR A 222 -4.70 4.74 -16.07
C TYR A 222 -3.38 4.89 -15.28
N GLY A 223 -3.24 6.03 -14.63
CA GLY A 223 -2.14 6.35 -13.71
C GLY A 223 -2.08 7.85 -13.42
N TYR A 224 -1.22 8.21 -12.48
CA TYR A 224 -1.08 9.58 -11.98
C TYR A 224 -0.02 10.35 -12.78
N GLY A 225 -0.29 10.51 -14.06
CA GLY A 225 0.58 11.09 -15.08
C GLY A 225 1.32 10.03 -15.89
N THR A 226 1.54 10.28 -17.19
CA THR A 226 2.08 9.31 -18.13
C THR A 226 3.47 9.71 -18.59
N ALA A 227 4.41 8.76 -18.54
CA ALA A 227 5.73 8.84 -19.17
C ALA A 227 5.65 8.29 -20.59
N LYS A 228 6.54 8.75 -21.48
CA LYS A 228 6.59 8.38 -22.90
C LYS A 228 7.68 7.35 -23.21
N SER A 229 8.62 7.16 -22.29
CA SER A 229 9.73 6.21 -22.44
C SER A 229 10.24 5.73 -21.10
N ARG A 230 11.09 4.70 -21.12
CA ARG A 230 11.80 4.19 -19.95
C ARG A 230 12.64 5.27 -19.29
N GLU A 231 13.32 6.08 -20.09
CA GLU A 231 14.20 7.16 -19.61
C GLU A 231 13.40 8.23 -18.88
N GLU A 232 12.24 8.63 -19.44
CA GLU A 232 11.36 9.61 -18.81
C GLU A 232 10.75 9.03 -17.51
N LEU A 233 10.27 7.79 -17.53
CA LEU A 233 9.76 7.11 -16.34
C LEU A 233 10.83 7.08 -15.24
N THR A 234 12.04 6.65 -15.58
CA THR A 234 13.17 6.57 -14.65
C THR A 234 13.54 7.94 -14.08
N ALA A 235 13.61 8.97 -14.94
CA ALA A 235 13.93 10.32 -14.52
C ALA A 235 12.88 10.90 -13.58
N ARG A 236 11.58 10.70 -13.87
CA ARG A 236 10.46 11.14 -13.03
C ARG A 236 10.43 10.39 -11.71
N TYR A 237 10.65 9.07 -11.71
CA TYR A 237 10.79 8.26 -10.51
C TYR A 237 11.91 8.80 -9.60
N LYS A 238 13.12 8.99 -10.13
CA LYS A 238 14.26 9.55 -9.39
C LYS A 238 13.95 10.94 -8.82
N LYS A 239 13.39 11.82 -9.63
CA LYS A 239 13.04 13.19 -9.21
C LYS A 239 12.06 13.18 -8.05
N MET A 240 11.03 12.33 -8.10
CA MET A 240 10.05 12.20 -7.05
C MET A 240 10.68 11.64 -5.77
N GLN A 241 11.41 10.55 -5.87
CA GLN A 241 12.02 9.89 -4.71
C GLN A 241 13.06 10.78 -4.02
N LEU A 242 14.01 11.31 -4.78
CA LEU A 242 15.11 12.09 -4.21
C LEU A 242 14.75 13.56 -3.94
N GLY A 243 13.88 14.14 -4.77
CA GLY A 243 13.52 15.55 -4.65
C GLY A 243 12.31 15.79 -3.74
N THR A 244 11.40 14.84 -3.63
CA THR A 244 10.16 15.02 -2.88
C THR A 244 10.10 14.15 -1.62
N VAL A 245 10.39 12.85 -1.72
CA VAL A 245 10.23 11.89 -0.63
C VAL A 245 11.42 11.95 0.35
N LEU A 246 12.65 11.87 -0.15
CA LEU A 246 13.85 11.83 0.68
C LEU A 246 13.93 12.96 1.71
N PRO A 247 13.62 14.24 1.38
CA PRO A 247 13.64 15.32 2.37
C PRO A 247 12.60 15.16 3.50
N GLN A 248 11.56 14.35 3.31
CA GLN A 248 10.54 14.13 4.33
C GLN A 248 10.97 13.12 5.40
N LEU A 249 11.99 12.29 5.13
CA LEU A 249 12.57 11.40 6.14
C LEU A 249 13.08 12.20 7.36
N GLN A 250 13.65 13.38 7.14
CA GLN A 250 14.09 14.29 8.20
C GLN A 250 12.93 14.85 9.05
N LYS A 251 11.69 14.69 8.59
CA LYS A 251 10.47 15.15 9.27
C LYS A 251 9.67 14.02 9.92
N GLY A 252 10.28 12.82 10.02
CA GLY A 252 9.67 11.67 10.68
C GLY A 252 8.94 10.69 9.76
N LEU A 253 9.06 10.83 8.43
CA LEU A 253 8.54 9.82 7.50
C LEU A 253 9.34 8.52 7.66
N SER A 254 8.66 7.40 7.95
CA SER A 254 9.31 6.14 8.34
C SER A 254 8.86 4.94 7.52
N ALA A 255 7.80 5.09 6.73
CA ALA A 255 7.34 4.04 5.83
C ALA A 255 6.89 4.64 4.48
N LEU A 256 7.18 3.92 3.41
CA LEU A 256 6.97 4.31 2.03
C LEU A 256 6.35 3.14 1.26
N VAL A 257 5.23 3.36 0.57
CA VAL A 257 4.60 2.37 -0.31
C VAL A 257 4.35 3.01 -1.68
N TYR A 258 5.22 2.71 -2.63
CA TYR A 258 5.07 3.21 -4.00
C TYR A 258 4.00 2.41 -4.76
N THR A 259 3.14 3.08 -5.48
CA THR A 259 2.09 2.52 -6.33
C THR A 259 2.61 2.39 -7.76
N GLN A 260 2.88 1.17 -8.30
CA GLN A 260 2.70 -0.12 -7.63
C GLN A 260 3.71 -1.18 -8.09
N LEU A 261 3.58 -2.42 -7.64
CA LEU A 261 4.50 -3.52 -8.01
C LEU A 261 4.37 -3.86 -9.48
N THR A 262 3.19 -4.26 -9.92
CA THR A 262 2.93 -4.68 -11.32
C THR A 262 1.82 -3.85 -11.94
N ASP A 263 1.83 -3.75 -13.26
CA ASP A 263 0.64 -3.30 -13.99
C ASP A 263 -0.54 -4.23 -13.69
N VAL A 264 -1.74 -3.69 -13.67
CA VAL A 264 -3.00 -4.43 -13.48
C VAL A 264 -4.07 -3.82 -14.36
N GLU A 265 -4.63 -4.59 -15.29
CA GLU A 265 -5.69 -4.12 -16.21
C GLU A 265 -5.33 -2.78 -16.89
N ASP A 266 -6.14 -1.74 -16.64
CA ASP A 266 -5.92 -0.39 -17.19
C ASP A 266 -4.83 0.39 -16.42
N GLU A 267 -4.44 -0.03 -15.22
CA GLU A 267 -3.41 0.61 -14.40
C GLU A 267 -2.02 0.20 -14.88
N VAL A 268 -1.42 1.04 -15.72
CA VAL A 268 -0.07 0.81 -16.28
C VAL A 268 0.99 1.61 -15.53
N ASN A 269 0.92 1.61 -14.20
CA ASN A 269 1.78 2.34 -13.28
C ASN A 269 2.69 1.44 -12.42
N GLY A 270 2.72 0.13 -12.71
CA GLY A 270 3.60 -0.83 -12.06
C GLY A 270 5.08 -0.58 -12.35
N LEU A 271 5.95 -1.02 -11.45
CA LEU A 271 7.39 -1.12 -11.73
C LEU A 271 7.70 -2.31 -12.65
N PHE A 272 6.87 -3.35 -12.58
CA PHE A 272 6.90 -4.49 -13.50
C PHE A 272 5.73 -4.43 -14.47
N THR A 273 5.92 -5.01 -15.64
CA THR A 273 4.81 -5.31 -16.56
C THR A 273 3.85 -6.33 -15.93
N TYR A 274 2.60 -6.41 -16.40
CA TYR A 274 1.59 -7.32 -15.86
C TYR A 274 2.03 -8.79 -15.89
N ASP A 275 2.74 -9.18 -16.96
CA ASP A 275 3.31 -10.52 -17.15
C ASP A 275 4.63 -10.76 -16.39
N ARG A 276 5.14 -9.77 -15.63
CA ARG A 276 6.39 -9.79 -14.86
C ARG A 276 7.64 -10.13 -15.70
N THR A 277 7.57 -9.96 -17.01
CA THR A 277 8.72 -10.26 -17.86
C THR A 277 9.71 -9.09 -17.98
N ALA A 278 9.28 -7.88 -17.60
CA ALA A 278 10.14 -6.70 -17.65
C ALA A 278 9.98 -5.79 -16.43
N ILE A 279 11.10 -5.21 -15.98
CA ILE A 279 11.13 -4.07 -15.06
C ILE A 279 11.09 -2.81 -15.92
N LYS A 280 10.08 -1.97 -15.69
CA LYS A 280 9.79 -0.81 -16.54
C LYS A 280 10.81 0.32 -16.39
N PRO A 281 11.13 0.84 -15.21
CA PRO A 281 12.24 1.78 -15.04
C PRO A 281 13.60 1.09 -15.12
N ASP A 282 14.67 1.88 -15.15
CA ASP A 282 16.03 1.33 -15.02
C ASP A 282 16.24 0.74 -13.62
N ALA A 283 16.52 -0.57 -13.53
CA ALA A 283 16.66 -1.29 -12.28
C ALA A 283 17.84 -0.80 -11.42
N ASN A 284 18.96 -0.34 -12.07
CA ASN A 284 20.11 0.21 -11.35
C ASN A 284 19.75 1.57 -10.72
N ALA A 285 18.97 2.36 -11.42
CA ALA A 285 18.45 3.62 -10.90
C ALA A 285 17.52 3.39 -9.69
N VAL A 286 16.63 2.40 -9.75
CA VAL A 286 15.75 2.04 -8.62
C VAL A 286 16.60 1.62 -7.41
N ARG A 287 17.56 0.71 -7.58
CA ARG A 287 18.48 0.27 -6.52
C ARG A 287 19.25 1.43 -5.89
N SER A 288 19.77 2.31 -6.72
CA SER A 288 20.54 3.49 -6.26
C SER A 288 19.66 4.43 -5.44
N VAL A 289 18.41 4.66 -5.85
CA VAL A 289 17.44 5.47 -5.12
C VAL A 289 17.09 4.85 -3.77
N ASN A 290 16.78 3.56 -3.73
CA ASN A 290 16.45 2.86 -2.50
C ASN A 290 17.61 2.85 -1.51
N ALA A 291 18.84 2.69 -1.99
CA ALA A 291 20.06 2.81 -1.18
C ALA A 291 20.23 4.23 -0.60
N ALA A 292 19.94 5.27 -1.39
CA ALA A 292 20.01 6.65 -0.94
C ALA A 292 18.95 6.95 0.15
N LEU A 293 17.72 6.46 -0.01
CA LEU A 293 16.66 6.59 1.00
C LEU A 293 17.06 5.90 2.31
N ALA A 294 17.58 4.67 2.24
CA ALA A 294 18.03 3.94 3.41
C ALA A 294 19.20 4.63 4.12
N ALA A 295 20.16 5.16 3.36
CA ALA A 295 21.31 5.91 3.91
C ALA A 295 20.86 7.20 4.60
N GLU A 296 19.95 7.96 4.01
CA GLU A 296 19.42 9.18 4.63
C GLU A 296 18.63 8.86 5.89
N PHE A 297 17.78 7.83 5.88
CA PHE A 297 17.05 7.41 7.08
C PHE A 297 18.03 7.03 8.21
N ALA A 298 19.05 6.23 7.91
CA ALA A 298 20.07 5.84 8.89
C ALA A 298 20.82 7.04 9.47
N ARG A 299 20.95 8.14 8.70
CA ARG A 299 21.55 9.40 9.17
C ARG A 299 20.63 10.17 10.12
N VAL A 300 19.32 10.13 9.86
CA VAL A 300 18.32 10.88 10.62
C VAL A 300 18.01 10.24 11.98
N VAL A 301 18.07 8.92 12.08
CA VAL A 301 17.71 8.19 13.31
C VAL A 301 18.89 7.91 14.25
N LYS A 302 20.08 8.40 13.90
CA LYS A 302 21.26 8.43 14.78
C LYS A 302 21.16 9.57 15.78
#